data_4db6333048ad51a436334f1e9a1c7bc1
#
_entry.id   4db6333048ad51a436334f1e9a1c7bc1
#
_cell.length_a   1.000
_cell.length_b   1.000
_cell.length_c   1.000
_cell.angle_alpha   90.00
_cell.angle_beta   90.00
_cell.angle_gamma   90.00
#
_symmetry.space_group_name_H-M   'P 1'
#
loop_
_entity.id
_entity.type
_entity.pdbx_description
1 polymer ?
#
loop_
_entity_poly.entity_id
_entity_poly.type
_entity_poly.pdbx_seq_one_letter_code
_entity_poly.pdbx_strand_id
1 'polypeptide(L)'
;DQNVDKELWSKIVELGWTGIRIPEEYGGLGLGHLELCVIAEELGRYLAPVPFSSSVYLFTEAIIKYANEEIKKDILPKLISGEVVGTLAVTEDFHAPSKENIITAVSSELISGKKIGVPDAEVSTHSILVTKSVNGINLRLINHAHESVTIEHQQNIDESRGHFSIECNDTPSKLIGGEANGWELYETIINQAAVLFSFEQIGGSQASLDMSINYSKERYAFGRPIGSFQAIKHKLA
;
A
#
# COMPACT_ATOMS: atom_id res chain seq x y z
N ASP A 1 -12.56 14.88 -7.96
CA ASP A 1 -12.72 13.44 -7.81
C ASP A 1 -11.58 12.95 -6.92
N GLN A 2 -11.90 12.61 -5.66
CA GLN A 2 -10.90 12.17 -4.69
C GLN A 2 -11.02 10.65 -4.56
N ASN A 3 -9.96 9.93 -4.95
CA ASN A 3 -9.86 8.47 -4.83
C ASN A 3 -9.68 7.99 -3.37
N VAL A 4 -9.73 8.91 -2.39
CA VAL A 4 -9.53 8.61 -0.97
C VAL A 4 -10.63 9.26 -0.12
N ASP A 5 -11.27 8.44 0.73
CA ASP A 5 -12.21 8.91 1.74
C ASP A 5 -11.44 9.46 2.95
N LYS A 6 -11.34 10.79 3.00
CA LYS A 6 -10.60 11.50 4.06
C LYS A 6 -11.27 11.40 5.44
N GLU A 7 -12.60 11.29 5.48
CA GLU A 7 -13.31 11.13 6.75
C GLU A 7 -13.06 9.75 7.34
N LEU A 8 -13.15 8.71 6.51
CA LEU A 8 -12.79 7.35 6.91
C LEU A 8 -11.33 7.26 7.35
N TRP A 9 -10.42 7.87 6.58
CA TRP A 9 -8.99 7.90 6.95
C TRP A 9 -8.76 8.57 8.29
N SER A 10 -9.39 9.70 8.57
CA SER A 10 -9.32 10.37 9.87
C SER A 10 -9.77 9.47 11.02
N LYS A 11 -10.88 8.75 10.83
CA LYS A 11 -11.38 7.77 11.81
C LYS A 11 -10.39 6.61 12.04
N ILE A 12 -9.76 6.11 10.99
CA ILE A 12 -8.72 5.07 11.08
C ILE A 12 -7.53 5.55 11.92
N VAL A 13 -7.10 6.79 11.71
CA VAL A 13 -6.03 7.43 12.49
C VAL A 13 -6.46 7.59 13.96
N GLU A 14 -7.65 8.12 14.23
CA GLU A 14 -8.20 8.30 15.58
C GLU A 14 -8.31 6.98 16.35
N LEU A 15 -8.63 5.87 15.68
CA LEU A 15 -8.68 4.53 16.24
C LEU A 15 -7.28 3.92 16.45
N GLY A 16 -6.21 4.57 16.02
CA GLY A 16 -4.84 4.11 16.17
C GLY A 16 -4.44 2.99 15.21
N TRP A 17 -5.24 2.71 14.16
CA TRP A 17 -4.95 1.62 13.22
C TRP A 17 -3.67 1.85 12.41
N THR A 18 -3.31 3.10 12.14
CA THR A 18 -2.04 3.46 11.50
C THR A 18 -0.81 3.10 12.34
N GLY A 19 -0.96 3.07 13.66
CA GLY A 19 0.08 2.73 14.62
C GLY A 19 0.07 1.29 15.11
N ILE A 20 -0.79 0.44 14.58
CA ILE A 20 -1.04 -0.92 15.13
C ILE A 20 0.23 -1.77 15.20
N ARG A 21 1.08 -1.69 14.18
CA ARG A 21 2.35 -2.43 14.07
C ARG A 21 3.54 -1.69 14.67
N ILE A 22 3.42 -0.39 14.85
CA ILE A 22 4.53 0.44 15.35
C ILE A 22 4.81 0.07 16.81
N PRO A 23 6.09 -0.17 17.18
CA PRO A 23 6.45 -0.49 18.56
C PRO A 23 6.04 0.60 19.55
N GLU A 24 5.73 0.20 20.79
CA GLU A 24 5.30 1.10 21.88
C GLU A 24 6.34 2.21 22.17
N GLU A 25 7.63 1.91 22.01
CA GLU A 25 8.72 2.88 22.19
C GLU A 25 8.64 4.09 21.23
N TYR A 26 7.94 3.96 20.09
CA TYR A 26 7.65 5.05 19.15
C TYR A 26 6.19 5.55 19.27
N GLY A 27 5.45 5.10 20.27
CA GLY A 27 4.07 5.52 20.54
C GLY A 27 2.99 4.69 19.83
N GLY A 28 3.35 3.56 19.21
CA GLY A 28 2.42 2.64 18.57
C GLY A 28 1.80 1.64 19.53
N LEU A 29 1.02 0.69 19.00
CA LEU A 29 0.34 -0.35 19.78
C LEU A 29 1.16 -1.63 19.92
N GLY A 30 2.23 -1.83 19.16
CA GLY A 30 3.12 -2.98 19.21
C GLY A 30 2.44 -4.33 18.91
N LEU A 31 1.29 -4.32 18.21
CA LEU A 31 0.53 -5.54 17.90
C LEU A 31 1.13 -6.31 16.72
N GLY A 32 0.58 -7.49 16.43
CA GLY A 32 1.10 -8.41 15.41
C GLY A 32 0.46 -8.25 14.03
N HIS A 33 0.87 -9.11 13.11
CA HIS A 33 0.25 -9.20 11.78
C HIS A 33 -1.13 -9.87 11.83
N LEU A 34 -1.43 -10.62 12.89
CA LEU A 34 -2.73 -11.27 13.05
C LEU A 34 -3.85 -10.23 13.18
N GLU A 35 -3.60 -9.18 13.97
CA GLU A 35 -4.53 -8.07 14.14
C GLU A 35 -4.70 -7.28 12.84
N LEU A 36 -3.62 -7.11 12.07
CA LEU A 36 -3.72 -6.51 10.73
C LEU A 36 -4.54 -7.37 9.75
N CYS A 37 -4.49 -8.70 9.83
CA CYS A 37 -5.30 -9.57 8.98
C CYS A 37 -6.80 -9.33 9.21
N VAL A 38 -7.23 -9.14 10.45
CA VAL A 38 -8.63 -8.82 10.77
C VAL A 38 -9.06 -7.49 10.17
N ILE A 39 -8.21 -6.46 10.28
CA ILE A 39 -8.48 -5.15 9.68
C ILE A 39 -8.50 -5.25 8.15
N ALA A 40 -7.54 -5.97 7.56
CA ALA A 40 -7.45 -6.15 6.12
C ALA A 40 -8.71 -6.81 5.53
N GLU A 41 -9.24 -7.83 6.19
CA GLU A 41 -10.49 -8.50 5.79
C GLU A 41 -11.66 -7.51 5.75
N GLU A 42 -11.82 -6.67 6.78
CA GLU A 42 -12.89 -5.67 6.83
C GLU A 42 -12.68 -4.55 5.79
N LEU A 43 -11.46 -4.05 5.60
CA LEU A 43 -11.17 -3.07 4.56
C LEU A 43 -11.50 -3.61 3.16
N GLY A 44 -11.16 -4.86 2.90
CA GLY A 44 -11.50 -5.54 1.65
C GLY A 44 -13.00 -5.78 1.48
N ARG A 45 -13.72 -6.13 2.57
CA ARG A 45 -15.16 -6.33 2.59
C ARG A 45 -15.94 -5.09 2.11
N TYR A 46 -15.45 -3.91 2.48
CA TYR A 46 -16.08 -2.63 2.15
C TYR A 46 -15.41 -1.88 0.99
N LEU A 47 -14.38 -2.47 0.36
CA LEU A 47 -13.55 -1.80 -0.66
C LEU A 47 -13.14 -0.39 -0.20
N ALA A 48 -12.65 -0.30 1.04
CA ALA A 48 -12.38 0.97 1.70
C ALA A 48 -11.37 1.82 0.90
N PRO A 49 -11.76 3.00 0.38
CA PRO A 49 -10.89 3.83 -0.44
C PRO A 49 -9.95 4.67 0.45
N VAL A 50 -8.99 4.01 1.08
CA VAL A 50 -8.01 4.62 1.99
C VAL A 50 -6.60 4.11 1.69
N PRO A 51 -5.54 4.91 1.93
CA PRO A 51 -4.16 4.53 1.63
C PRO A 51 -3.58 3.57 2.69
N PHE A 52 -4.40 2.66 3.23
CA PHE A 52 -3.99 1.81 4.35
C PHE A 52 -2.94 0.79 3.93
N SER A 53 -3.14 0.11 2.81
CA SER A 53 -2.19 -0.90 2.34
C SER A 53 -0.85 -0.28 1.92
N SER A 54 -0.83 0.83 1.20
CA SER A 54 0.40 1.54 0.83
C SER A 54 1.14 2.03 2.06
N SER A 55 0.42 2.63 3.02
CA SER A 55 1.04 3.25 4.18
C SER A 55 1.39 2.23 5.27
N VAL A 56 0.48 1.32 5.63
CA VAL A 56 0.67 0.40 6.76
C VAL A 56 1.35 -0.90 6.35
N TYR A 57 0.90 -1.58 5.25
CA TYR A 57 1.47 -2.88 4.88
C TYR A 57 2.85 -2.77 4.25
N LEU A 58 3.11 -1.68 3.53
CA LEU A 58 4.34 -1.51 2.74
C LEU A 58 5.30 -0.52 3.42
N PHE A 59 4.91 0.75 3.49
CA PHE A 59 5.81 1.82 3.93
C PHE A 59 6.18 1.69 5.42
N THR A 60 5.19 1.55 6.30
CA THR A 60 5.43 1.44 7.75
C THR A 60 6.27 0.21 8.09
N GLU A 61 5.98 -0.96 7.49
CA GLU A 61 6.78 -2.17 7.71
C GLU A 61 8.23 -2.00 7.24
N ALA A 62 8.44 -1.31 6.12
CA ALA A 62 9.80 -1.01 5.66
C ALA A 62 10.56 -0.11 6.64
N ILE A 63 9.91 0.93 7.17
CA ILE A 63 10.51 1.82 8.17
C ILE A 63 10.82 1.07 9.46
N ILE A 64 9.86 0.31 10.01
CA ILE A 64 10.06 -0.47 11.25
C ILE A 64 11.26 -1.41 11.14
N LYS A 65 11.36 -2.13 10.03
CA LYS A 65 12.36 -3.19 9.87
C LYS A 65 13.75 -2.68 9.49
N TYR A 66 13.81 -1.70 8.62
CA TYR A 66 15.04 -1.40 7.89
C TYR A 66 15.57 0.02 8.05
N ALA A 67 14.76 0.97 8.53
CA ALA A 67 15.23 2.32 8.77
C ALA A 67 16.18 2.38 9.98
N ASN A 68 17.10 3.33 9.96
CA ASN A 68 17.93 3.64 11.11
C ASN A 68 17.11 4.34 12.21
N GLU A 69 17.68 4.45 13.41
CA GLU A 69 16.98 5.02 14.57
C GLU A 69 16.57 6.50 14.39
N GLU A 70 17.35 7.27 13.64
CA GLU A 70 17.01 8.67 13.34
C GLU A 70 15.71 8.75 12.52
N ILE A 71 15.62 7.97 11.44
CA ILE A 71 14.43 7.92 10.59
C ILE A 71 13.24 7.36 11.34
N LYS A 72 13.40 6.30 12.14
CA LYS A 72 12.32 5.72 12.94
C LYS A 72 11.71 6.75 13.89
N LYS A 73 12.55 7.45 14.66
CA LYS A 73 12.12 8.47 15.62
C LYS A 73 11.43 9.67 14.95
N ASP A 74 11.80 9.99 13.73
CA ASP A 74 11.18 11.08 12.98
C ASP A 74 9.86 10.65 12.33
N ILE A 75 9.83 9.50 11.69
CA ILE A 75 8.72 9.09 10.81
C ILE A 75 7.62 8.31 11.54
N LEU A 76 7.96 7.37 12.45
CA LEU A 76 6.96 6.50 13.06
C LEU A 76 5.89 7.25 13.88
N PRO A 77 6.22 8.25 14.71
CA PRO A 77 5.19 9.03 15.40
C PRO A 77 4.26 9.79 14.46
N LYS A 78 4.79 10.27 13.32
CA LYS A 78 4.01 10.99 12.32
C LYS A 78 3.10 10.07 11.49
N LEU A 79 3.48 8.80 11.32
CA LEU A 79 2.60 7.77 10.75
C LEU A 79 1.42 7.47 11.67
N ILE A 80 1.66 7.41 12.98
CA ILE A 80 0.59 7.20 13.98
C ILE A 80 -0.42 8.35 13.94
N SER A 81 0.06 9.59 13.90
CA SER A 81 -0.80 10.79 13.87
C SER A 81 -1.47 11.04 12.50
N GLY A 82 -1.09 10.30 11.46
CA GLY A 82 -1.56 10.53 10.09
C GLY A 82 -0.94 11.76 9.40
N GLU A 83 0.03 12.44 10.03
CA GLU A 83 0.80 13.53 9.41
C GLU A 83 1.64 13.01 8.23
N VAL A 84 2.20 11.82 8.37
CA VAL A 84 2.88 11.10 7.29
C VAL A 84 1.97 9.99 6.78
N VAL A 85 1.76 9.98 5.48
CA VAL A 85 1.22 8.88 4.71
C VAL A 85 2.31 8.44 3.75
N GLY A 86 2.59 7.14 3.70
CA GLY A 86 3.69 6.62 2.89
C GLY A 86 3.22 5.72 1.77
N THR A 87 4.05 5.56 0.73
CA THR A 87 3.87 4.55 -0.32
C THR A 87 5.20 3.94 -0.73
N LEU A 88 5.15 2.86 -1.53
CA LEU A 88 6.32 2.17 -2.04
C LEU A 88 6.28 2.13 -3.56
N ALA A 89 7.38 2.53 -4.21
CA ALA A 89 7.48 2.68 -5.65
C ALA A 89 8.62 1.81 -6.21
N VAL A 90 8.26 0.85 -7.09
CA VAL A 90 9.22 -0.08 -7.68
C VAL A 90 9.18 -0.06 -9.21
N THR A 91 7.98 -0.04 -9.81
CA THR A 91 7.73 -0.22 -11.24
C THR A 91 8.22 0.99 -12.06
N GLU A 92 8.87 0.74 -13.20
CA GLU A 92 9.42 1.78 -14.09
C GLU A 92 8.90 1.68 -15.52
N ASP A 93 8.44 0.49 -15.92
CA ASP A 93 7.87 0.22 -17.22
C ASP A 93 6.67 -0.73 -17.13
N PHE A 94 6.15 -1.23 -18.24
CA PHE A 94 5.02 -2.15 -18.27
C PHE A 94 5.36 -3.62 -18.02
N HIS A 95 6.62 -3.94 -17.70
CA HIS A 95 7.05 -5.28 -17.33
C HIS A 95 6.94 -5.48 -15.81
N ALA A 96 6.89 -6.73 -15.40
CA ALA A 96 7.00 -7.06 -13.97
C ALA A 96 8.36 -6.54 -13.43
N PRO A 97 8.36 -5.88 -12.27
CA PRO A 97 9.60 -5.40 -11.68
C PRO A 97 10.59 -6.55 -11.45
N SER A 98 11.84 -6.34 -11.84
CA SER A 98 12.95 -7.25 -11.56
C SER A 98 14.20 -6.45 -11.19
N LYS A 99 15.13 -7.10 -10.51
CA LYS A 99 16.40 -6.50 -10.11
C LYS A 99 17.17 -5.90 -11.29
N GLU A 100 17.08 -6.54 -12.45
CA GLU A 100 17.74 -6.14 -13.68
C GLU A 100 17.11 -4.91 -14.34
N ASN A 101 15.79 -4.73 -14.17
CA ASN A 101 15.02 -3.69 -14.83
C ASN A 101 15.01 -2.35 -14.07
N ILE A 102 15.58 -2.31 -12.84
CA ILE A 102 15.66 -1.04 -12.10
C ILE A 102 16.71 -0.14 -12.73
N ILE A 103 16.27 1.04 -13.21
CA ILE A 103 17.11 2.07 -13.84
C ILE A 103 17.09 3.40 -13.08
N THR A 104 16.09 3.67 -12.22
CA THR A 104 16.08 4.87 -11.36
C THR A 104 17.39 4.92 -10.57
N ALA A 105 18.22 5.90 -10.87
CA ALA A 105 19.57 5.99 -10.36
C ALA A 105 19.64 6.79 -9.07
N VAL A 106 20.61 6.41 -8.21
CA VAL A 106 20.99 7.23 -7.05
C VAL A 106 22.49 7.45 -7.05
N SER A 107 22.89 8.70 -6.88
CA SER A 107 24.30 9.13 -6.76
C SER A 107 24.39 10.21 -5.70
N SER A 108 25.32 10.05 -4.73
CA SER A 108 25.49 11.03 -3.64
C SER A 108 24.18 11.43 -2.93
N GLU A 109 23.31 10.43 -2.67
CA GLU A 109 21.99 10.60 -2.04
C GLU A 109 20.93 11.32 -2.88
N LEU A 110 21.24 11.70 -4.11
CA LEU A 110 20.32 12.29 -5.05
C LEU A 110 19.74 11.23 -5.99
N ILE A 111 18.42 11.21 -6.16
CA ILE A 111 17.70 10.29 -7.03
C ILE A 111 17.29 11.01 -8.31
N SER A 112 17.53 10.35 -9.44
CA SER A 112 16.99 10.75 -10.74
C SER A 112 16.36 9.57 -11.46
N GLY A 113 15.11 9.72 -11.91
CA GLY A 113 14.33 8.70 -12.61
C GLY A 113 12.85 8.80 -12.35
N LYS A 114 12.09 7.86 -12.93
CA LYS A 114 10.62 7.85 -12.87
C LYS A 114 10.11 6.48 -12.45
N LYS A 115 9.16 6.49 -11.52
CA LYS A 115 8.35 5.33 -11.13
C LYS A 115 6.95 5.49 -11.65
N ILE A 116 6.30 4.39 -12.02
CA ILE A 116 4.92 4.36 -12.53
C ILE A 116 4.08 3.37 -11.73
N GLY A 117 2.75 3.48 -11.84
CA GLY A 117 1.82 2.57 -11.16
C GLY A 117 1.93 2.65 -9.63
N VAL A 118 2.36 3.79 -9.08
CA VAL A 118 2.52 3.95 -7.63
C VAL A 118 1.16 4.22 -7.00
N PRO A 119 0.68 3.34 -6.09
CA PRO A 119 -0.61 3.54 -5.45
C PRO A 119 -0.57 4.71 -4.46
N ASP A 120 -1.66 5.45 -4.37
CA ASP A 120 -1.93 6.48 -3.36
C ASP A 120 -0.88 7.61 -3.28
N ALA A 121 -0.04 7.83 -4.31
CA ALA A 121 1.06 8.80 -4.22
C ALA A 121 0.57 10.26 -4.09
N GLU A 122 -0.61 10.61 -4.59
CA GLU A 122 -1.19 11.96 -4.46
C GLU A 122 -1.46 12.35 -2.99
N VAL A 123 -1.90 11.38 -2.19
CA VAL A 123 -2.20 11.61 -0.77
C VAL A 123 -1.03 11.25 0.14
N SER A 124 -0.01 10.62 -0.40
CA SER A 124 1.22 10.29 0.33
C SER A 124 2.11 11.52 0.45
N THR A 125 2.78 11.65 1.59
CA THR A 125 3.78 12.69 1.86
C THR A 125 5.20 12.20 1.62
N HIS A 126 5.40 10.87 1.66
CA HIS A 126 6.69 10.23 1.51
C HIS A 126 6.58 8.97 0.66
N SER A 127 7.66 8.62 -0.03
CA SER A 127 7.78 7.34 -0.74
C SER A 127 9.10 6.64 -0.43
N ILE A 128 9.05 5.31 -0.39
CA ILE A 128 10.26 4.49 -0.49
C ILE A 128 10.37 4.02 -1.94
N LEU A 129 11.48 4.38 -2.59
CA LEU A 129 11.78 4.01 -3.97
C LEU A 129 12.81 2.88 -4.01
N VAL A 130 12.59 1.87 -4.85
CA VAL A 130 13.62 0.91 -5.22
C VAL A 130 14.51 1.55 -6.27
N THR A 131 15.79 1.74 -5.97
CA THR A 131 16.74 2.48 -6.80
C THR A 131 18.02 1.69 -7.05
N LYS A 132 18.83 2.14 -8.00
CA LYS A 132 20.10 1.52 -8.38
C LYS A 132 21.26 2.48 -8.14
N SER A 133 22.27 2.02 -7.41
CA SER A 133 23.56 2.71 -7.24
C SER A 133 24.69 1.90 -7.87
N VAL A 134 25.90 2.42 -7.77
CA VAL A 134 27.13 1.68 -8.16
C VAL A 134 27.34 0.42 -7.33
N ASN A 135 26.81 0.37 -6.11
CA ASN A 135 26.93 -0.75 -5.18
C ASN A 135 25.84 -1.81 -5.36
N GLY A 136 24.74 -1.48 -6.06
CA GLY A 136 23.63 -2.39 -6.29
C GLY A 136 22.25 -1.72 -6.08
N ILE A 137 21.24 -2.56 -5.86
CA ILE A 137 19.87 -2.09 -5.60
C ILE A 137 19.74 -1.71 -4.12
N ASN A 138 19.10 -0.56 -3.87
CA ASN A 138 18.83 -0.07 -2.52
C ASN A 138 17.43 0.53 -2.42
N LEU A 139 16.98 0.77 -1.19
CA LEU A 139 15.72 1.45 -0.88
C LEU A 139 16.05 2.88 -0.43
N ARG A 140 15.33 3.84 -0.98
CA ARG A 140 15.52 5.26 -0.69
C ARG A 140 14.22 5.93 -0.29
N LEU A 141 14.24 6.61 0.85
CA LEU A 141 13.15 7.44 1.35
C LEU A 141 13.26 8.84 0.76
N ILE A 142 12.16 9.33 0.17
CA ILE A 142 12.01 10.72 -0.30
C ILE A 142 10.82 11.39 0.36
N ASN A 143 10.87 12.72 0.42
CA ASN A 143 9.77 13.58 0.82
C ASN A 143 9.14 14.23 -0.42
N HIS A 144 7.83 14.12 -0.60
CA HIS A 144 7.11 14.66 -1.75
C HIS A 144 7.03 16.20 -1.76
N ALA A 145 7.22 16.84 -0.62
CA ALA A 145 7.22 18.30 -0.54
C ALA A 145 8.45 18.97 -1.22
N HIS A 146 9.45 18.17 -1.62
CA HIS A 146 10.62 18.69 -2.31
C HIS A 146 10.27 19.07 -3.75
N GLU A 147 10.73 20.26 -4.19
CA GLU A 147 10.42 20.84 -5.52
C GLU A 147 10.89 20.00 -6.71
N SER A 148 11.85 19.09 -6.50
CA SER A 148 12.36 18.17 -7.53
C SER A 148 11.51 16.89 -7.70
N VAL A 149 10.41 16.75 -6.96
CA VAL A 149 9.48 15.63 -7.07
C VAL A 149 8.24 16.07 -7.84
N THR A 150 7.92 15.35 -8.90
CA THR A 150 6.69 15.54 -9.66
C THR A 150 5.81 14.30 -9.57
N ILE A 151 4.55 14.48 -9.22
CA ILE A 151 3.56 13.39 -9.11
C ILE A 151 2.45 13.67 -10.11
N GLU A 152 2.17 12.68 -10.98
CA GLU A 152 1.14 12.79 -12.00
C GLU A 152 0.19 11.59 -11.92
N HIS A 153 -1.11 11.86 -11.99
CA HIS A 153 -2.13 10.82 -12.04
C HIS A 153 -2.00 9.98 -13.32
N GLN A 154 -2.14 8.67 -13.18
CA GLN A 154 -2.17 7.73 -14.30
C GLN A 154 -3.57 7.12 -14.43
N GLN A 155 -4.12 7.20 -15.65
CA GLN A 155 -5.40 6.57 -15.92
C GLN A 155 -5.29 5.06 -15.81
N ASN A 156 -6.19 4.45 -15.04
CA ASN A 156 -6.26 3.01 -14.81
C ASN A 156 -7.68 2.50 -15.08
N ILE A 157 -7.82 1.20 -15.36
CA ILE A 157 -9.11 0.53 -15.54
C ILE A 157 -9.83 0.42 -14.18
N ASP A 158 -9.08 0.16 -13.11
CA ASP A 158 -9.60 0.13 -11.75
C ASP A 158 -9.54 1.55 -11.14
N GLU A 159 -10.70 2.20 -11.06
CA GLU A 159 -10.83 3.54 -10.49
C GLU A 159 -11.03 3.51 -8.96
N SER A 160 -11.06 2.33 -8.32
CA SER A 160 -11.22 2.21 -6.87
C SER A 160 -10.00 2.74 -6.09
N ARG A 161 -8.82 2.79 -6.75
CA ARG A 161 -7.58 3.34 -6.21
C ARG A 161 -6.84 4.18 -7.24
N GLY A 162 -6.34 5.33 -6.81
CA GLY A 162 -5.47 6.16 -7.65
C GLY A 162 -4.09 5.54 -7.85
N HIS A 163 -3.63 5.54 -9.10
CA HIS A 163 -2.25 5.19 -9.47
C HIS A 163 -1.56 6.40 -10.08
N PHE A 164 -0.29 6.55 -9.75
CA PHE A 164 0.46 7.76 -10.09
C PHE A 164 1.85 7.41 -10.63
N SER A 165 2.45 8.34 -11.34
CA SER A 165 3.89 8.34 -11.54
C SER A 165 4.56 9.29 -10.54
N ILE A 166 5.76 8.92 -10.11
CA ILE A 166 6.65 9.77 -9.30
C ILE A 166 7.93 9.97 -10.11
N GLU A 167 8.21 11.20 -10.47
CA GLU A 167 9.43 11.59 -11.15
C GLU A 167 10.32 12.39 -10.22
N CYS A 168 11.58 11.97 -10.12
CA CYS A 168 12.61 12.58 -9.30
C CYS A 168 13.70 13.17 -10.20
N ASN A 169 14.10 14.40 -9.92
CA ASN A 169 15.16 15.09 -10.67
C ASN A 169 16.18 15.65 -9.67
N ASP A 170 17.23 14.86 -9.40
CA ASP A 170 18.22 15.11 -8.35
C ASP A 170 17.57 15.34 -6.96
N THR A 171 16.61 14.46 -6.64
CA THR A 171 15.84 14.52 -5.40
C THR A 171 16.64 13.99 -4.21
N PRO A 172 16.79 14.78 -3.12
CA PRO A 172 17.44 14.30 -1.90
C PRO A 172 16.72 13.10 -1.30
N SER A 173 17.49 12.13 -0.84
CA SER A 173 16.96 10.88 -0.31
C SER A 173 17.75 10.37 0.89
N LYS A 174 17.10 9.54 1.73
CA LYS A 174 17.74 8.84 2.83
C LYS A 174 17.74 7.33 2.54
N LEU A 175 18.87 6.67 2.85
CA LEU A 175 19.00 5.21 2.70
C LEU A 175 18.13 4.48 3.73
N ILE A 176 17.41 3.45 3.26
CA ILE A 176 16.68 2.49 4.09
C ILE A 176 17.37 1.12 3.95
N GLY A 177 17.82 0.56 5.05
CA GLY A 177 18.58 -0.70 5.02
C GLY A 177 20.02 -0.52 4.55
N GLY A 178 20.52 -1.48 3.77
CA GLY A 178 21.89 -1.47 3.24
C GLY A 178 21.97 -1.01 1.78
N GLU A 179 23.19 -0.67 1.34
CA GLU A 179 23.43 -0.10 0.01
C GLU A 179 23.28 -1.08 -1.16
N ALA A 180 23.26 -2.39 -0.92
CA ALA A 180 23.24 -3.39 -1.98
C ALA A 180 22.16 -4.48 -1.82
N ASN A 181 21.38 -4.44 -0.75
CA ASN A 181 20.38 -5.47 -0.43
C ASN A 181 18.93 -5.02 -0.63
N GLY A 182 18.73 -3.87 -1.27
CA GLY A 182 17.39 -3.27 -1.41
C GLY A 182 16.37 -4.17 -2.11
N TRP A 183 16.80 -5.03 -3.04
CA TRP A 183 15.87 -5.96 -3.70
C TRP A 183 15.36 -7.03 -2.73
N GLU A 184 16.23 -7.64 -1.95
CA GLU A 184 15.87 -8.66 -0.94
C GLU A 184 14.98 -8.05 0.16
N LEU A 185 15.23 -6.79 0.53
CA LEU A 185 14.36 -6.06 1.47
C LEU A 185 12.97 -5.81 0.87
N TYR A 186 12.91 -5.37 -0.38
CA TYR A 186 11.68 -5.18 -1.13
C TYR A 186 10.88 -6.50 -1.23
N GLU A 187 11.51 -7.60 -1.66
CA GLU A 187 10.84 -8.91 -1.74
C GLU A 187 10.29 -9.35 -0.37
N THR A 188 11.02 -9.10 0.71
CA THR A 188 10.55 -9.43 2.06
C THR A 188 9.32 -8.62 2.45
N ILE A 189 9.28 -7.32 2.11
CA ILE A 189 8.13 -6.45 2.37
C ILE A 189 6.91 -6.93 1.56
N ILE A 190 7.08 -7.18 0.26
CA ILE A 190 6.00 -7.62 -0.62
C ILE A 190 5.46 -8.99 -0.22
N ASN A 191 6.31 -9.95 0.11
CA ASN A 191 5.89 -11.28 0.54
C ASN A 191 5.07 -11.22 1.84
N GLN A 192 5.43 -10.33 2.75
CA GLN A 192 4.68 -10.11 3.97
C GLN A 192 3.35 -9.40 3.71
N ALA A 193 3.35 -8.36 2.88
CA ALA A 193 2.15 -7.65 2.47
C ALA A 193 1.18 -8.54 1.68
N ALA A 194 1.68 -9.53 0.92
CA ALA A 194 0.86 -10.48 0.17
C ALA A 194 -0.13 -11.25 1.06
N VAL A 195 0.25 -11.55 2.30
CA VAL A 195 -0.67 -12.16 3.28
C VAL A 195 -1.84 -11.22 3.57
N LEU A 196 -1.56 -9.94 3.85
CA LEU A 196 -2.57 -8.93 4.16
C LEU A 196 -3.48 -8.64 2.95
N PHE A 197 -2.91 -8.52 1.74
CA PHE A 197 -3.69 -8.43 0.50
C PHE A 197 -4.59 -9.63 0.27
N SER A 198 -4.15 -10.84 0.67
CA SER A 198 -5.00 -12.04 0.60
C SER A 198 -6.20 -11.95 1.52
N PHE A 199 -6.05 -11.36 2.72
CA PHE A 199 -7.17 -11.11 3.63
C PHE A 199 -8.13 -10.04 3.09
N GLU A 200 -7.63 -8.97 2.46
CA GLU A 200 -8.52 -8.02 1.74
C GLU A 200 -9.34 -8.74 0.66
N GLN A 201 -8.71 -9.63 -0.13
CA GLN A 201 -9.41 -10.43 -1.15
C GLN A 201 -10.47 -11.37 -0.55
N ILE A 202 -10.19 -11.98 0.60
CA ILE A 202 -11.16 -12.81 1.34
C ILE A 202 -12.37 -11.95 1.74
N GLY A 203 -12.16 -10.78 2.32
CA GLY A 203 -13.23 -9.85 2.69
C GLY A 203 -14.10 -9.45 1.52
N GLY A 204 -13.50 -9.03 0.40
CA GLY A 204 -14.21 -8.68 -0.83
C GLY A 204 -14.96 -9.87 -1.45
N SER A 205 -14.37 -11.07 -1.42
CA SER A 205 -15.01 -12.30 -1.88
C SER A 205 -16.23 -12.66 -1.04
N GLN A 206 -16.13 -12.54 0.28
CA GLN A 206 -17.26 -12.77 1.19
C GLN A 206 -18.39 -11.78 0.95
N ALA A 207 -18.08 -10.49 0.77
CA ALA A 207 -19.07 -9.48 0.44
C ALA A 207 -19.80 -9.79 -0.89
N SER A 208 -19.05 -10.19 -1.90
CA SER A 208 -19.61 -10.59 -3.20
C SER A 208 -20.51 -11.81 -3.10
N LEU A 209 -20.13 -12.80 -2.27
CA LEU A 209 -20.96 -13.97 -2.00
C LEU A 209 -22.26 -13.58 -1.28
N ASP A 210 -22.18 -12.77 -0.22
CA ASP A 210 -23.35 -12.30 0.53
C ASP A 210 -24.34 -11.53 -0.38
N MET A 211 -23.83 -10.65 -1.24
CA MET A 211 -24.62 -9.93 -2.25
C MET A 211 -25.32 -10.90 -3.22
N SER A 212 -24.59 -11.89 -3.71
CA SER A 212 -25.10 -12.90 -4.63
C SER A 212 -26.20 -13.77 -3.99
N ILE A 213 -26.01 -14.16 -2.72
CA ILE A 213 -27.01 -14.91 -1.94
C ILE A 213 -28.29 -14.06 -1.78
N ASN A 214 -28.17 -12.80 -1.37
CA ASN A 214 -29.32 -11.91 -1.18
C ASN A 214 -30.04 -11.67 -2.49
N TYR A 215 -29.31 -11.34 -3.57
CA TYR A 215 -29.90 -11.17 -4.88
C TYR A 215 -30.66 -12.43 -5.36
N SER A 216 -30.08 -13.63 -5.12
CA SER A 216 -30.71 -14.89 -5.51
C SER A 216 -32.04 -15.19 -4.80
N LYS A 217 -32.22 -14.65 -3.59
CA LYS A 217 -33.47 -14.76 -2.81
C LYS A 217 -34.54 -13.79 -3.30
N GLU A 218 -34.17 -12.64 -3.85
CA GLU A 218 -35.04 -11.56 -4.27
C GLU A 218 -35.42 -11.60 -5.75
N ARG A 219 -34.48 -12.05 -6.61
CA ARG A 219 -34.67 -12.10 -8.06
C ARG A 219 -35.54 -13.27 -8.47
N TYR A 220 -36.68 -12.99 -9.12
CA TYR A 220 -37.58 -14.00 -9.69
C TYR A 220 -37.26 -14.26 -11.17
N ALA A 221 -37.26 -15.54 -11.55
CA ALA A 221 -37.27 -16.02 -12.92
C ALA A 221 -38.04 -17.35 -12.98
N PHE A 222 -38.81 -17.58 -14.04
CA PHE A 222 -39.62 -18.77 -14.21
C PHE A 222 -40.62 -19.01 -13.02
N GLY A 223 -41.18 -17.93 -12.50
CA GLY A 223 -42.23 -17.95 -11.46
C GLY A 223 -41.74 -18.21 -10.03
N ARG A 224 -40.42 -18.21 -9.76
CA ARG A 224 -39.85 -18.41 -8.41
C ARG A 224 -38.52 -17.71 -8.24
N PRO A 225 -38.05 -17.50 -6.98
CA PRO A 225 -36.70 -16.96 -6.74
C PRO A 225 -35.61 -17.81 -7.40
N ILE A 226 -34.61 -17.18 -8.02
CA ILE A 226 -33.54 -17.90 -8.72
C ILE A 226 -32.70 -18.79 -7.78
N GLY A 227 -32.57 -18.42 -6.51
CA GLY A 227 -31.90 -19.23 -5.47
C GLY A 227 -32.62 -20.57 -5.16
N SER A 228 -33.87 -20.77 -5.64
CA SER A 228 -34.56 -22.06 -5.52
C SER A 228 -34.10 -23.10 -6.53
N PHE A 229 -33.39 -22.70 -7.60
CA PHE A 229 -32.82 -23.62 -8.59
C PHE A 229 -31.52 -24.24 -8.08
N GLN A 230 -31.38 -25.56 -8.17
CA GLN A 230 -30.21 -26.29 -7.66
C GLN A 230 -28.90 -25.77 -8.25
N ALA A 231 -28.87 -25.43 -9.54
CA ALA A 231 -27.67 -24.91 -10.20
C ALA A 231 -27.13 -23.62 -9.56
N ILE A 232 -28.02 -22.75 -9.05
CA ILE A 232 -27.65 -21.53 -8.32
C ILE A 232 -27.35 -21.84 -6.86
N LYS A 233 -28.24 -22.59 -6.20
CA LYS A 233 -28.13 -22.93 -4.78
C LYS A 233 -26.79 -23.62 -4.45
N HIS A 234 -26.39 -24.60 -5.28
CA HIS A 234 -25.13 -25.35 -5.06
C HIS A 234 -23.87 -24.50 -5.30
N LYS A 235 -23.96 -23.40 -6.06
CA LYS A 235 -22.82 -22.49 -6.24
C LYS A 235 -22.69 -21.47 -5.09
N LEU A 236 -23.78 -21.23 -4.36
CA LEU A 236 -23.84 -20.23 -3.29
C LEU A 236 -23.82 -20.84 -1.89
N ALA A 237 -23.77 -22.17 -1.78
CA ALA A 237 -23.58 -22.92 -0.54
C ALA A 237 -22.09 -23.27 -0.34
#